data_6d6ee1062d844e4dbdad53a894e1383b
#
_entry.id   6d6ee1062d844e4dbdad53a894e1383b
#
_cell.length_a   1.000
_cell.length_b   1.000
_cell.length_c   1.000
_cell.angle_alpha   90.00
_cell.angle_beta   90.00
_cell.angle_gamma   90.00
#
_symmetry.space_group_name_H-M   'P 1'
#
loop_
_entity.id
_entity.type
_entity.pdbx_description
1 polymer ?
#
loop_
_entity_poly.entity_id
_entity_poly.type
_entity_poly.pdbx_seq_one_letter_code
_entity_poly.pdbx_strand_id
1 'polypeptide(L)'
;MIKSITVEEQVVDLKEPFITSLRHLHSYPIVQVVIELESGEIGIGQCVATPQIVGDTHQEILNDLNSELVQGLKEISAEDILELPILPSSRAALDMALWFIGSHAQRAVKTDVTIPISNLYDLRQIVRSRVDAGFQHFKLKVNQGSIGELLQRIDLIREVAGDNTPIRIDPNQAWSLEFAVDASRELEKSGAFIEYLEQPLSRSNLSGHKSLSQEIVIPLMADESCFSARELEGIVESQAFKYLNVKILKSGGIFPALSLIKEAQDAGLNISIGSMMEGEVGIRAAIYLAAETAPDAIHDLDAAWWFKKSEITYAEGMVYS
;
A
#
# COMPACT_ATOMS: atom_id res chain seq x y z
N MET A 1 25.93 -5.24 19.03
CA MET A 1 25.21 -4.29 19.91
C MET A 1 24.92 -3.01 19.13
N ILE A 2 23.83 -2.32 19.46
CA ILE A 2 23.47 -1.02 18.90
C ILE A 2 24.38 0.05 19.51
N LYS A 3 25.09 0.78 18.69
CA LYS A 3 25.93 1.93 19.08
C LYS A 3 25.08 3.18 19.21
N SER A 4 24.21 3.45 18.22
CA SER A 4 23.33 4.61 18.23
C SER A 4 22.07 4.37 17.41
N ILE A 5 20.99 5.07 17.78
CA ILE A 5 19.76 5.21 17.00
C ILE A 5 19.59 6.71 16.73
N THR A 6 19.54 7.08 15.44
CA THR A 6 19.31 8.48 15.03
C THR A 6 17.96 8.59 14.33
N VAL A 7 17.23 9.65 14.63
CA VAL A 7 15.91 9.94 14.05
C VAL A 7 16.00 11.24 13.28
N GLU A 8 15.60 11.21 12.03
CA GLU A 8 15.68 12.34 11.10
C GLU A 8 14.33 12.58 10.46
N GLU A 9 13.96 13.84 10.30
CA GLU A 9 12.82 14.23 9.49
C GLU A 9 13.28 14.56 8.06
N GLN A 10 12.55 14.06 7.09
CA GLN A 10 12.77 14.35 5.68
C GLN A 10 11.45 14.75 5.02
N VAL A 11 11.49 15.42 3.88
CA VAL A 11 10.32 15.78 3.10
C VAL A 11 10.42 15.12 1.74
N VAL A 12 9.37 14.41 1.36
CA VAL A 12 9.21 13.88 0.01
C VAL A 12 8.38 14.86 -0.80
N ASP A 13 8.98 15.43 -1.84
CA ASP A 13 8.31 16.26 -2.82
C ASP A 13 7.73 15.39 -3.94
N LEU A 14 6.48 15.66 -4.32
CA LEU A 14 5.83 14.99 -5.44
C LEU A 14 5.99 15.78 -6.73
N LYS A 15 6.13 15.10 -7.87
CA LYS A 15 6.19 15.72 -9.20
C LYS A 15 4.82 16.21 -9.69
N GLU A 16 3.75 15.63 -9.17
CA GLU A 16 2.35 16.00 -9.41
C GLU A 16 1.52 15.70 -8.16
N PRO A 17 0.34 16.34 -7.97
CA PRO A 17 -0.49 16.11 -6.79
C PRO A 17 -1.01 14.67 -6.71
N PHE A 18 -0.92 14.06 -5.53
CA PHE A 18 -1.52 12.75 -5.24
C PHE A 18 -2.87 12.94 -4.57
N ILE A 19 -3.96 12.60 -5.26
CA ILE A 19 -5.34 12.85 -4.82
C ILE A 19 -6.12 11.54 -4.70
N THR A 20 -6.61 11.28 -3.50
CA THR A 20 -7.52 10.16 -3.20
C THR A 20 -8.75 10.69 -2.46
N SER A 21 -9.70 9.81 -2.11
CA SER A 21 -10.85 10.18 -1.24
C SER A 21 -10.41 10.67 0.15
N LEU A 22 -9.21 10.31 0.61
CA LEU A 22 -8.71 10.60 1.95
C LEU A 22 -7.69 11.74 2.01
N ARG A 23 -6.96 12.02 0.91
CA ARG A 23 -5.79 12.90 0.92
C ARG A 23 -5.62 13.70 -0.36
N HIS A 24 -5.04 14.91 -0.22
CA HIS A 24 -4.53 15.72 -1.31
C HIS A 24 -3.12 16.20 -0.93
N LEU A 25 -2.09 15.64 -1.56
CA LEU A 25 -0.69 15.86 -1.19
C LEU A 25 0.11 16.43 -2.35
N HIS A 26 0.97 17.42 -2.09
CA HIS A 26 2.03 17.93 -2.98
C HIS A 26 3.42 17.56 -2.47
N SER A 27 3.54 17.43 -1.16
CA SER A 27 4.69 16.94 -0.42
C SER A 27 4.22 16.42 0.92
N TYR A 28 5.05 15.63 1.61
CA TYR A 28 4.72 15.14 2.95
C TYR A 28 6.00 14.82 3.73
N PRO A 29 5.97 14.97 5.07
CA PRO A 29 7.08 14.58 5.91
C PRO A 29 7.12 13.07 6.09
N ILE A 30 8.34 12.53 6.14
CA ILE A 30 8.63 11.17 6.56
C ILE A 30 9.61 11.19 7.73
N VAL A 31 9.63 10.12 8.50
CA VAL A 31 10.60 9.91 9.58
C VAL A 31 11.54 8.79 9.17
N GLN A 32 12.84 9.07 9.23
CA GLN A 32 13.91 8.09 9.00
C GLN A 32 14.55 7.71 10.31
N VAL A 33 14.77 6.42 10.48
CA VAL A 33 15.55 5.85 11.59
C VAL A 33 16.83 5.28 11.03
N VAL A 34 17.96 5.63 11.65
CA VAL A 34 19.26 5.08 11.34
C VAL A 34 19.78 4.34 12.56
N ILE A 35 20.02 3.04 12.44
CA ILE A 35 20.63 2.21 13.49
C ILE A 35 22.09 1.96 13.08
N GLU A 36 23.03 2.36 13.91
CA GLU A 36 24.45 2.04 13.77
C GLU A 36 24.84 0.98 14.81
N LEU A 37 25.47 -0.10 14.35
CA LEU A 37 26.01 -1.14 15.22
C LEU A 37 27.43 -0.82 15.66
N GLU A 38 27.91 -1.42 16.75
CA GLU A 38 29.31 -1.32 17.19
C GLU A 38 30.30 -1.86 16.14
N SER A 39 29.85 -2.76 15.26
CA SER A 39 30.62 -3.24 14.11
C SER A 39 30.85 -2.19 13.02
N GLY A 40 30.11 -1.07 13.08
CA GLY A 40 30.10 -0.02 12.05
C GLY A 40 29.06 -0.26 10.94
N GLU A 41 28.32 -1.34 10.97
CA GLU A 41 27.21 -1.58 10.04
C GLU A 41 26.04 -0.64 10.33
N ILE A 42 25.36 -0.19 9.28
CA ILE A 42 24.25 0.75 9.35
C ILE A 42 23.02 0.12 8.71
N GLY A 43 21.89 0.26 9.39
CA GLY A 43 20.57 -0.03 8.86
C GLY A 43 19.70 1.21 8.85
N ILE A 44 18.87 1.34 7.81
CA ILE A 44 17.98 2.49 7.63
C ILE A 44 16.56 2.00 7.47
N GLY A 45 15.63 2.61 8.22
CA GLY A 45 14.20 2.40 8.09
C GLY A 45 13.46 3.72 7.95
N GLN A 46 12.29 3.69 7.34
CA GLN A 46 11.47 4.88 7.14
C GLN A 46 10.01 4.59 7.44
N CYS A 47 9.30 5.60 7.92
CA CYS A 47 7.85 5.58 8.03
C CYS A 47 7.24 6.93 7.71
N VAL A 48 5.93 6.91 7.47
CA VAL A 48 5.11 8.10 7.19
C VAL A 48 3.84 8.05 8.04
N ALA A 49 3.44 9.19 8.58
CA ALA A 49 2.17 9.29 9.28
C ALA A 49 0.99 9.18 8.31
N THR A 50 0.06 8.31 8.62
CA THR A 50 -1.20 8.14 7.88
C THR A 50 -2.40 8.11 8.83
N PRO A 51 -2.72 9.24 9.50
CA PRO A 51 -3.72 9.26 10.58
C PRO A 51 -5.10 8.77 10.15
N GLN A 52 -5.46 8.91 8.87
CA GLN A 52 -6.74 8.44 8.35
C GLN A 52 -6.83 6.90 8.20
N ILE A 53 -5.70 6.21 8.18
CA ILE A 53 -5.63 4.75 7.96
C ILE A 53 -5.11 4.04 9.20
N VAL A 54 -3.87 4.33 9.60
CA VAL A 54 -3.19 3.70 10.76
C VAL A 54 -3.57 4.40 12.07
N GLY A 55 -3.84 5.71 12.03
CA GLY A 55 -4.16 6.53 13.20
C GLY A 55 -2.97 7.32 13.75
N ASP A 56 -1.75 6.99 13.33
CA ASP A 56 -0.52 7.57 13.85
C ASP A 56 -0.29 8.99 13.28
N THR A 57 -0.02 9.95 14.14
CA THR A 57 0.40 11.30 13.72
C THR A 57 1.91 11.41 13.62
N HIS A 58 2.40 12.36 12.83
CA HIS A 58 3.83 12.60 12.65
C HIS A 58 4.54 12.90 13.98
N GLN A 59 3.92 13.73 14.83
CA GLN A 59 4.49 14.09 16.13
C GLN A 59 4.54 12.92 17.11
N GLU A 60 3.54 12.05 17.10
CA GLU A 60 3.54 10.84 17.94
C GLU A 60 4.64 9.88 17.52
N ILE A 61 4.85 9.67 16.22
CA ILE A 61 5.96 8.87 15.70
C ILE A 61 7.31 9.44 16.16
N LEU A 62 7.52 10.75 16.06
CA LEU A 62 8.74 11.41 16.53
C LEU A 62 8.94 11.23 18.04
N ASN A 63 7.86 11.38 18.82
CA ASN A 63 7.92 11.21 20.28
C ASN A 63 8.31 9.77 20.66
N ASP A 64 7.72 8.77 19.99
CA ASP A 64 8.07 7.36 20.20
C ASP A 64 9.54 7.09 19.93
N LEU A 65 9.99 7.45 18.73
CA LEU A 65 11.34 7.13 18.27
C LEU A 65 12.44 7.90 19.03
N ASN A 66 12.12 9.09 19.55
CA ASN A 66 13.03 9.86 20.42
C ASN A 66 12.87 9.58 21.91
N SER A 67 12.00 8.64 22.31
CA SER A 67 11.78 8.28 23.70
C SER A 67 13.04 7.66 24.34
N GLU A 68 13.19 7.79 25.67
CA GLU A 68 14.26 7.12 26.42
C GLU A 68 14.25 5.60 26.22
N LEU A 69 13.05 5.01 26.04
CA LEU A 69 12.88 3.59 25.75
C LEU A 69 13.60 3.19 24.47
N VAL A 70 13.33 3.87 23.35
CA VAL A 70 13.93 3.54 22.05
C VAL A 70 15.40 3.94 22.00
N GLN A 71 15.76 5.13 22.49
CA GLN A 71 17.14 5.63 22.51
C GLN A 71 18.05 4.83 23.45
N GLY A 72 17.47 4.14 24.42
CA GLY A 72 18.17 3.28 25.39
C GLY A 72 18.43 1.85 24.90
N LEU A 73 17.89 1.44 23.75
CA LEU A 73 18.06 0.09 23.23
C LEU A 73 19.54 -0.21 22.91
N LYS A 74 20.04 -1.35 23.39
CA LYS A 74 21.43 -1.83 23.14
C LYS A 74 21.45 -3.08 22.26
N GLU A 75 20.45 -3.92 22.42
CA GLU A 75 20.19 -5.11 21.63
C GLU A 75 18.68 -5.19 21.44
N ILE A 76 18.24 -5.60 20.27
CA ILE A 76 16.83 -5.82 19.99
C ILE A 76 16.71 -6.80 18.83
N SER A 77 15.81 -7.77 18.95
CA SER A 77 15.40 -8.65 17.85
C SER A 77 14.13 -8.12 17.17
N ALA A 78 13.77 -8.70 16.04
CA ALA A 78 12.50 -8.38 15.38
C ALA A 78 11.30 -8.73 16.27
N GLU A 79 11.39 -9.84 17.02
CA GLU A 79 10.36 -10.25 17.98
C GLU A 79 10.23 -9.24 19.13
N ASP A 80 11.36 -8.74 19.67
CA ASP A 80 11.34 -7.75 20.74
C ASP A 80 10.72 -6.42 20.30
N ILE A 81 10.91 -6.02 19.02
CA ILE A 81 10.28 -4.80 18.47
C ILE A 81 8.75 -4.88 18.53
N LEU A 82 8.18 -6.06 18.30
CA LEU A 82 6.72 -6.23 18.34
C LEU A 82 6.13 -5.97 19.71
N GLU A 83 6.91 -6.24 20.77
CA GLU A 83 6.49 -6.06 22.15
C GLU A 83 6.73 -4.63 22.68
N LEU A 84 7.41 -3.77 21.91
CA LEU A 84 7.61 -2.38 22.31
C LEU A 84 6.25 -1.65 22.36
N PRO A 85 5.98 -0.91 23.46
CA PRO A 85 4.73 -0.13 23.61
C PRO A 85 4.80 1.20 22.85
N ILE A 86 5.05 1.12 21.55
CA ILE A 86 5.12 2.24 20.61
C ILE A 86 4.20 2.00 19.42
N LEU A 87 3.98 3.02 18.60
CA LEU A 87 3.07 2.98 17.47
C LEU A 87 3.50 1.96 16.38
N PRO A 88 2.55 1.39 15.62
CA PRO A 88 2.87 0.47 14.54
C PRO A 88 3.85 1.06 13.52
N SER A 89 3.68 2.34 13.12
CA SER A 89 4.59 3.01 12.18
C SER A 89 6.00 3.16 12.76
N SER A 90 6.13 3.45 14.06
CA SER A 90 7.42 3.54 14.76
C SER A 90 8.12 2.18 14.82
N ARG A 91 7.37 1.10 15.13
CA ARG A 91 7.89 -0.27 15.09
C ARG A 91 8.37 -0.65 13.70
N ALA A 92 7.56 -0.33 12.67
CA ALA A 92 7.91 -0.64 11.29
C ALA A 92 9.22 0.03 10.85
N ALA A 93 9.48 1.28 11.26
CA ALA A 93 10.73 1.96 10.96
C ALA A 93 11.93 1.30 11.64
N LEU A 94 11.81 0.88 12.92
CA LEU A 94 12.86 0.17 13.64
C LEU A 94 13.13 -1.22 13.05
N ASP A 95 12.08 -1.99 12.79
CA ASP A 95 12.16 -3.33 12.20
C ASP A 95 12.83 -3.27 10.82
N MET A 96 12.42 -2.31 10.00
CA MET A 96 13.01 -2.08 8.67
C MET A 96 14.49 -1.69 8.78
N ALA A 97 14.88 -0.86 9.76
CA ALA A 97 16.27 -0.48 9.98
C ALA A 97 17.11 -1.71 10.35
N LEU A 98 16.62 -2.60 11.21
CA LEU A 98 17.31 -3.85 11.53
C LEU A 98 17.42 -4.79 10.33
N TRP A 99 16.34 -4.90 9.54
CA TRP A 99 16.30 -5.73 8.35
C TRP A 99 17.36 -5.31 7.33
N PHE A 100 17.56 -4.01 7.14
CA PHE A 100 18.53 -3.45 6.18
C PHE A 100 19.93 -3.22 6.72
N ILE A 101 20.31 -3.86 7.83
CA ILE A 101 21.71 -3.91 8.23
C ILE A 101 22.51 -4.74 7.21
N GLY A 102 23.51 -4.12 6.58
CA GLY A 102 24.29 -4.73 5.51
C GLY A 102 23.78 -4.41 4.10
N SER A 103 24.24 -5.16 3.12
CA SER A 103 23.87 -4.95 1.71
C SER A 103 22.76 -5.90 1.26
N HIS A 104 21.78 -5.39 0.53
CA HIS A 104 20.73 -6.18 -0.09
C HIS A 104 20.84 -6.12 -1.61
N ALA A 105 20.59 -7.26 -2.26
CA ALA A 105 20.56 -7.33 -3.72
C ALA A 105 19.35 -6.54 -4.26
N GLN A 106 19.52 -5.92 -5.42
CA GLN A 106 18.41 -5.30 -6.13
C GLN A 106 17.33 -6.34 -6.45
N ARG A 107 16.08 -5.91 -6.39
CA ARG A 107 14.90 -6.71 -6.72
C ARG A 107 14.04 -5.97 -7.73
N ALA A 108 13.22 -6.72 -8.43
CA ALA A 108 12.20 -6.19 -9.32
C ALA A 108 10.92 -7.03 -9.19
N VAL A 109 9.78 -6.35 -9.22
CA VAL A 109 8.46 -7.01 -9.20
C VAL A 109 7.49 -6.25 -10.11
N LYS A 110 6.41 -6.92 -10.52
CA LYS A 110 5.33 -6.27 -11.26
C LYS A 110 4.57 -5.32 -10.35
N THR A 111 4.16 -4.17 -10.89
CA THR A 111 3.35 -3.19 -10.16
C THR A 111 2.26 -2.59 -11.05
N ASP A 112 1.16 -2.20 -10.44
CA ASP A 112 0.21 -1.29 -11.06
C ASP A 112 0.69 0.16 -10.95
N VAL A 113 -0.12 1.09 -11.45
CA VAL A 113 0.04 2.52 -11.23
C VAL A 113 -1.29 3.17 -10.88
N THR A 114 -1.28 4.01 -9.88
CA THR A 114 -2.46 4.76 -9.44
C THR A 114 -2.87 5.82 -10.45
N ILE A 115 -4.16 5.81 -10.79
CA ILE A 115 -4.87 6.90 -11.43
C ILE A 115 -5.62 7.65 -10.34
N PRO A 116 -5.19 8.88 -9.99
CA PRO A 116 -5.80 9.65 -8.90
C PRO A 116 -7.18 10.17 -9.31
N ILE A 117 -7.94 10.63 -8.31
CA ILE A 117 -9.20 11.30 -8.57
C ILE A 117 -8.93 12.59 -9.35
N SER A 118 -9.57 12.72 -10.51
CA SER A 118 -9.39 13.85 -11.44
C SER A 118 -10.66 14.06 -12.27
N ASN A 119 -10.78 15.16 -12.99
CA ASN A 119 -11.81 15.32 -14.02
C ASN A 119 -11.45 14.48 -15.27
N LEU A 120 -12.39 14.30 -16.20
CA LEU A 120 -12.19 13.45 -17.39
C LEU A 120 -11.10 13.97 -18.35
N TYR A 121 -10.90 15.29 -18.42
CA TYR A 121 -9.85 15.87 -19.27
C TYR A 121 -8.46 15.52 -18.74
N ASP A 122 -8.23 15.75 -17.45
CA ASP A 122 -6.97 15.39 -16.80
C ASP A 122 -6.74 13.87 -16.76
N LEU A 123 -7.82 13.09 -16.54
CA LEU A 123 -7.76 11.62 -16.56
C LEU A 123 -7.14 11.09 -17.86
N ARG A 124 -7.54 11.63 -19.02
CA ARG A 124 -6.98 11.24 -20.32
C ARG A 124 -5.47 11.46 -20.39
N GLN A 125 -5.00 12.60 -19.91
CA GLN A 125 -3.58 12.93 -19.91
C GLN A 125 -2.79 12.03 -18.93
N ILE A 126 -3.38 11.80 -17.75
CA ILE A 126 -2.80 10.92 -16.74
C ILE A 126 -2.64 9.51 -17.31
N VAL A 127 -3.71 8.91 -17.85
CA VAL A 127 -3.65 7.55 -18.41
C VAL A 127 -2.63 7.47 -19.52
N ARG A 128 -2.61 8.45 -20.45
CA ARG A 128 -1.61 8.50 -21.53
C ARG A 128 -0.20 8.50 -20.99
N SER A 129 0.10 9.34 -20.02
CA SER A 129 1.43 9.41 -19.37
C SER A 129 1.84 8.07 -18.74
N ARG A 130 0.89 7.31 -18.15
CA ARG A 130 1.18 6.01 -17.54
C ARG A 130 1.42 4.93 -18.62
N VAL A 131 0.63 4.94 -19.69
CA VAL A 131 0.83 4.05 -20.85
C VAL A 131 2.19 4.31 -21.51
N ASP A 132 2.53 5.59 -21.74
CA ASP A 132 3.81 5.98 -22.34
C ASP A 132 5.02 5.59 -21.46
N ALA A 133 4.81 5.51 -20.13
CA ALA A 133 5.82 5.00 -19.18
C ALA A 133 5.87 3.46 -19.10
N GLY A 134 5.03 2.74 -19.85
CA GLY A 134 5.05 1.28 -19.94
C GLY A 134 4.22 0.55 -18.89
N PHE A 135 3.39 1.24 -18.10
CA PHE A 135 2.48 0.57 -17.16
C PHE A 135 1.38 -0.18 -17.89
N GLN A 136 1.02 -1.35 -17.36
CA GLN A 136 0.05 -2.27 -17.96
C GLN A 136 -1.17 -2.53 -17.07
N HIS A 137 -1.10 -2.24 -15.77
CA HIS A 137 -2.15 -2.38 -14.78
C HIS A 137 -2.44 -1.03 -14.14
N PHE A 138 -3.71 -0.68 -14.01
CA PHE A 138 -4.13 0.63 -13.53
C PHE A 138 -5.01 0.50 -12.30
N LYS A 139 -4.66 1.21 -11.23
CA LYS A 139 -5.45 1.32 -10.01
C LYS A 139 -6.20 2.65 -10.00
N LEU A 140 -7.50 2.60 -10.28
CA LEU A 140 -8.36 3.79 -10.34
C LEU A 140 -8.89 4.15 -8.95
N LYS A 141 -8.49 5.30 -8.43
CA LYS A 141 -9.07 5.88 -7.21
C LYS A 141 -10.38 6.57 -7.53
N VAL A 142 -11.41 6.29 -6.74
CA VAL A 142 -12.77 6.80 -6.95
C VAL A 142 -13.42 7.23 -5.64
N ASN A 143 -14.36 8.16 -5.73
CA ASN A 143 -15.32 8.46 -4.67
C ASN A 143 -16.66 7.77 -4.95
N GLN A 144 -17.61 7.89 -4.04
CA GLN A 144 -19.01 7.58 -4.33
C GLN A 144 -19.63 8.75 -5.13
N GLY A 145 -19.36 8.76 -6.43
CA GLY A 145 -20.02 9.66 -7.38
C GLY A 145 -21.27 9.03 -8.00
N SER A 146 -21.50 9.25 -9.28
CA SER A 146 -22.51 8.52 -10.03
C SER A 146 -21.91 7.31 -10.75
N ILE A 147 -22.70 6.25 -10.94
CA ILE A 147 -22.28 5.08 -11.71
C ILE A 147 -21.94 5.47 -13.16
N GLY A 148 -22.69 6.42 -13.73
CA GLY A 148 -22.41 6.92 -15.07
C GLY A 148 -21.02 7.58 -15.19
N GLU A 149 -20.60 8.35 -14.19
CA GLU A 149 -19.23 8.92 -14.17
C GLU A 149 -18.17 7.83 -13.99
N LEU A 150 -18.43 6.81 -13.16
CA LEU A 150 -17.52 5.67 -13.03
C LEU A 150 -17.32 4.97 -14.38
N LEU A 151 -18.39 4.65 -15.10
CA LEU A 151 -18.33 4.01 -16.41
C LEU A 151 -17.58 4.88 -17.43
N GLN A 152 -17.84 6.19 -17.46
CA GLN A 152 -17.11 7.11 -18.35
C GLN A 152 -15.60 7.11 -18.07
N ARG A 153 -15.18 6.98 -16.81
CA ARG A 153 -13.75 6.87 -16.44
C ARG A 153 -13.17 5.55 -16.93
N ILE A 154 -13.87 4.45 -16.74
CA ILE A 154 -13.46 3.12 -17.22
C ILE A 154 -13.34 3.10 -18.75
N ASP A 155 -14.34 3.62 -19.47
CA ASP A 155 -14.33 3.68 -20.94
C ASP A 155 -13.15 4.55 -21.44
N LEU A 156 -12.85 5.65 -20.77
CA LEU A 156 -11.74 6.51 -21.14
C LEU A 156 -10.38 5.82 -20.90
N ILE A 157 -10.24 5.05 -19.82
CA ILE A 157 -9.02 4.25 -19.59
C ILE A 157 -8.85 3.22 -20.70
N ARG A 158 -9.92 2.50 -21.05
CA ARG A 158 -9.92 1.50 -22.14
C ARG A 158 -9.60 2.12 -23.50
N GLU A 159 -10.17 3.29 -23.80
CA GLU A 159 -9.89 4.03 -25.04
C GLU A 159 -8.40 4.36 -25.19
N VAL A 160 -7.74 4.73 -24.08
CA VAL A 160 -6.33 5.17 -24.11
C VAL A 160 -5.35 4.02 -23.96
N ALA A 161 -5.63 3.06 -23.10
CA ALA A 161 -4.71 1.97 -22.71
C ALA A 161 -5.03 0.65 -23.43
N GLY A 162 -6.22 0.52 -24.02
CA GLY A 162 -6.67 -0.68 -24.73
C GLY A 162 -7.85 -1.37 -24.05
N ASP A 163 -8.71 -2.04 -24.84
CA ASP A 163 -9.95 -2.64 -24.36
C ASP A 163 -9.79 -3.71 -23.28
N ASN A 164 -8.70 -4.45 -23.33
CA ASN A 164 -8.40 -5.55 -22.39
C ASN A 164 -7.51 -5.12 -21.23
N THR A 165 -7.33 -3.82 -21.03
CA THR A 165 -6.51 -3.30 -19.93
C THR A 165 -7.07 -3.72 -18.56
N PRO A 166 -6.26 -4.36 -17.71
CA PRO A 166 -6.69 -4.71 -16.35
C PRO A 166 -6.85 -3.44 -15.49
N ILE A 167 -8.01 -3.29 -14.87
CA ILE A 167 -8.33 -2.14 -14.01
C ILE A 167 -8.66 -2.66 -12.61
N ARG A 168 -8.08 -2.05 -11.61
CA ARG A 168 -8.37 -2.19 -10.19
C ARG A 168 -9.12 -0.95 -9.74
N ILE A 169 -10.18 -1.12 -8.98
CA ILE A 169 -10.98 0.02 -8.51
C ILE A 169 -10.84 0.10 -7.00
N ASP A 170 -10.43 1.26 -6.51
CA ASP A 170 -10.21 1.49 -5.08
C ASP A 170 -10.99 2.72 -4.60
N PRO A 171 -12.15 2.49 -3.99
CA PRO A 171 -12.96 3.53 -3.35
C PRO A 171 -12.42 4.00 -2.00
N ASN A 172 -11.43 3.33 -1.42
CA ASN A 172 -10.93 3.60 -0.07
C ASN A 172 -12.08 3.79 0.96
N GLN A 173 -12.96 2.81 1.07
CA GLN A 173 -14.10 2.78 1.99
C GLN A 173 -15.25 3.77 1.67
N ALA A 174 -15.23 4.44 0.52
CA ALA A 174 -16.18 5.53 0.24
C ALA A 174 -17.56 5.07 -0.22
N TRP A 175 -17.77 3.80 -0.56
CA TRP A 175 -19.03 3.32 -1.11
C TRP A 175 -19.99 2.80 -0.04
N SER A 176 -21.30 3.00 -0.26
CA SER A 176 -22.36 2.25 0.43
C SER A 176 -22.49 0.84 -0.19
N LEU A 177 -23.08 -0.10 0.55
CA LEU A 177 -23.33 -1.45 0.04
C LEU A 177 -24.22 -1.42 -1.22
N GLU A 178 -25.29 -0.64 -1.19
CA GLU A 178 -26.22 -0.49 -2.33
C GLU A 178 -25.47 0.04 -3.57
N PHE A 179 -24.71 1.11 -3.41
CA PHE A 179 -23.92 1.66 -4.51
C PHE A 179 -22.89 0.66 -5.03
N ALA A 180 -22.20 -0.08 -4.15
CA ALA A 180 -21.21 -1.08 -4.54
C ALA A 180 -21.82 -2.21 -5.37
N VAL A 181 -23.00 -2.71 -5.01
CA VAL A 181 -23.74 -3.73 -5.77
C VAL A 181 -24.11 -3.19 -7.15
N ASP A 182 -24.76 -2.02 -7.21
CA ASP A 182 -25.23 -1.46 -8.47
C ASP A 182 -24.08 -1.08 -9.41
N ALA A 183 -23.04 -0.46 -8.88
CA ALA A 183 -21.83 -0.13 -9.64
C ALA A 183 -21.15 -1.38 -10.20
N SER A 184 -21.01 -2.44 -9.40
CA SER A 184 -20.40 -3.70 -9.85
C SER A 184 -21.19 -4.36 -10.97
N ARG A 185 -22.52 -4.39 -10.86
CA ARG A 185 -23.39 -4.94 -11.92
C ARG A 185 -23.27 -4.17 -13.24
N GLU A 186 -23.13 -2.85 -13.17
CA GLU A 186 -22.94 -2.04 -14.38
C GLU A 186 -21.51 -2.19 -14.95
N LEU A 187 -20.49 -2.33 -14.11
CA LEU A 187 -19.12 -2.65 -14.53
C LEU A 187 -19.06 -4.01 -15.24
N GLU A 188 -19.73 -5.03 -14.69
CA GLU A 188 -19.83 -6.37 -15.32
C GLU A 188 -20.49 -6.30 -16.71
N LYS A 189 -21.57 -5.53 -16.85
CA LYS A 189 -22.25 -5.32 -18.14
C LYS A 189 -21.40 -4.56 -19.17
N SER A 190 -20.50 -3.69 -18.71
CA SER A 190 -19.63 -2.89 -19.58
C SER A 190 -18.61 -3.73 -20.37
N GLY A 191 -18.34 -4.95 -19.91
CA GLY A 191 -17.32 -5.83 -20.46
C GLY A 191 -15.88 -5.35 -20.21
N ALA A 192 -15.68 -4.39 -19.31
CA ALA A 192 -14.35 -3.98 -18.87
C ALA A 192 -13.70 -5.07 -18.00
N PHE A 193 -12.38 -5.25 -18.13
CA PHE A 193 -11.66 -6.18 -17.30
C PHE A 193 -11.33 -5.54 -15.94
N ILE A 194 -12.22 -5.73 -14.96
CA ILE A 194 -12.01 -5.30 -13.58
C ILE A 194 -11.40 -6.48 -12.80
N GLU A 195 -10.14 -6.33 -12.37
CA GLU A 195 -9.43 -7.39 -11.65
C GLU A 195 -10.05 -7.62 -10.26
N TYR A 196 -10.31 -6.52 -9.53
CA TYR A 196 -10.98 -6.55 -8.23
C TYR A 196 -11.46 -5.15 -7.79
N LEU A 197 -12.32 -5.15 -6.78
CA LEU A 197 -12.66 -3.96 -6.00
C LEU A 197 -11.87 -4.00 -4.68
N GLU A 198 -11.04 -3.00 -4.43
CA GLU A 198 -10.28 -2.87 -3.19
C GLU A 198 -11.06 -2.04 -2.19
N GLN A 199 -11.30 -2.60 -1.02
CA GLN A 199 -11.94 -1.97 0.14
C GLN A 199 -13.10 -1.02 -0.20
N PRO A 200 -14.16 -1.49 -0.88
CA PRO A 200 -15.25 -0.60 -1.29
C PRO A 200 -16.04 -0.02 -0.12
N LEU A 201 -16.26 -0.82 0.94
CA LEU A 201 -17.03 -0.45 2.12
C LEU A 201 -16.14 -0.14 3.32
N SER A 202 -16.70 0.46 4.36
CA SER A 202 -15.99 0.69 5.63
C SER A 202 -15.30 -0.57 6.14
N ARG A 203 -14.07 -0.42 6.63
CA ARG A 203 -13.24 -1.51 7.16
C ARG A 203 -13.91 -2.35 8.25
N SER A 204 -14.81 -1.74 9.01
CA SER A 204 -15.56 -2.42 10.07
C SER A 204 -16.78 -3.19 9.58
N ASN A 205 -17.17 -3.03 8.29
CA ASN A 205 -18.38 -3.63 7.74
C ASN A 205 -18.08 -4.97 7.02
N LEU A 206 -17.54 -5.96 7.75
CA LEU A 206 -17.24 -7.28 7.18
C LEU A 206 -18.51 -8.00 6.68
N SER A 207 -19.64 -7.84 7.40
CA SER A 207 -20.92 -8.42 6.96
C SER A 207 -21.42 -7.81 5.65
N GLY A 208 -21.20 -6.51 5.45
CA GLY A 208 -21.51 -5.84 4.18
C GLY A 208 -20.63 -6.34 3.03
N HIS A 209 -19.33 -6.53 3.26
CA HIS A 209 -18.43 -7.13 2.27
C HIS A 209 -18.84 -8.57 1.92
N LYS A 210 -19.27 -9.36 2.92
CA LYS A 210 -19.80 -10.70 2.68
C LYS A 210 -21.08 -10.65 1.82
N SER A 211 -22.02 -9.77 2.13
CA SER A 211 -23.22 -9.60 1.30
C SER A 211 -22.85 -9.15 -0.12
N LEU A 212 -21.95 -8.18 -0.26
CA LEU A 212 -21.47 -7.71 -1.57
C LEU A 212 -20.86 -8.85 -2.39
N SER A 213 -19.97 -9.65 -1.81
CA SER A 213 -19.32 -10.76 -2.51
C SER A 213 -20.26 -11.86 -3.00
N GLN A 214 -21.47 -11.94 -2.44
CA GLN A 214 -22.53 -12.87 -2.87
C GLN A 214 -23.39 -12.33 -4.02
N GLU A 215 -23.38 -11.02 -4.23
CA GLU A 215 -24.20 -10.31 -5.21
C GLU A 215 -23.45 -9.98 -6.52
N ILE A 216 -22.12 -10.03 -6.52
CA ILE A 216 -21.25 -9.61 -7.63
C ILE A 216 -20.28 -10.71 -8.02
N VAL A 217 -19.78 -10.66 -9.27
CA VAL A 217 -18.75 -11.57 -9.79
C VAL A 217 -17.35 -11.00 -9.58
N ILE A 218 -17.20 -9.66 -9.58
CA ILE A 218 -15.90 -9.01 -9.39
C ILE A 218 -15.33 -9.35 -8.02
N PRO A 219 -14.10 -9.89 -7.92
CA PRO A 219 -13.50 -10.25 -6.64
C PRO A 219 -13.27 -9.03 -5.74
N LEU A 220 -13.27 -9.24 -4.42
CA LEU A 220 -12.92 -8.21 -3.44
C LEU A 220 -11.50 -8.39 -2.92
N MET A 221 -10.81 -7.25 -2.69
CA MET A 221 -9.53 -7.17 -1.98
C MET A 221 -9.74 -6.44 -0.65
N ALA A 222 -9.21 -7.00 0.44
CA ALA A 222 -9.11 -6.32 1.72
C ALA A 222 -7.84 -5.47 1.76
N ASP A 223 -7.95 -4.20 2.20
CA ASP A 223 -6.83 -3.32 2.54
C ASP A 223 -6.98 -2.83 3.99
N GLU A 224 -7.82 -1.83 4.25
CA GLU A 224 -7.98 -1.26 5.57
C GLU A 224 -8.71 -2.19 6.56
N SER A 225 -9.32 -3.26 6.10
CA SER A 225 -9.96 -4.27 6.95
C SER A 225 -8.98 -5.23 7.63
N CYS A 226 -7.70 -5.27 7.22
CA CYS A 226 -6.71 -6.20 7.77
C CYS A 226 -5.35 -5.54 7.95
N PHE A 227 -4.90 -5.42 9.20
CA PHE A 227 -3.60 -4.85 9.56
C PHE A 227 -2.66 -5.93 10.12
N SER A 228 -3.22 -6.93 10.80
CA SER A 228 -2.47 -7.95 11.50
C SER A 228 -3.17 -9.32 11.45
N ALA A 229 -2.54 -10.34 11.98
CA ALA A 229 -3.13 -11.68 12.13
C ALA A 229 -4.46 -11.68 12.90
N ARG A 230 -4.66 -10.71 13.79
CA ARG A 230 -5.91 -10.58 14.55
C ARG A 230 -7.11 -10.26 13.66
N GLU A 231 -6.95 -9.34 12.71
CA GLU A 231 -8.02 -9.00 11.78
C GLU A 231 -8.16 -10.06 10.67
N LEU A 232 -7.06 -10.79 10.36
CA LEU A 232 -7.06 -11.83 9.34
C LEU A 232 -8.09 -12.94 9.65
N GLU A 233 -8.27 -13.32 10.90
CA GLU A 233 -9.26 -14.32 11.30
C GLU A 233 -10.66 -13.93 10.80
N GLY A 234 -11.09 -12.69 11.06
CA GLY A 234 -12.38 -12.17 10.58
C GLY A 234 -12.48 -12.08 9.05
N ILE A 235 -11.38 -11.76 8.37
CA ILE A 235 -11.31 -11.75 6.89
C ILE A 235 -11.55 -13.16 6.34
N VAL A 236 -10.88 -14.16 6.88
CA VAL A 236 -11.01 -15.57 6.47
C VAL A 236 -12.41 -16.10 6.77
N GLU A 237 -12.92 -15.86 7.98
CA GLU A 237 -14.27 -16.30 8.37
C GLU A 237 -15.37 -15.66 7.53
N SER A 238 -15.17 -14.42 7.10
CA SER A 238 -16.16 -13.73 6.25
C SER A 238 -16.34 -14.40 4.90
N GLN A 239 -15.28 -15.02 4.35
CA GLN A 239 -15.20 -15.57 2.99
C GLN A 239 -15.53 -14.54 1.89
N ALA A 240 -15.44 -13.24 2.21
CA ALA A 240 -15.78 -12.16 1.30
C ALA A 240 -14.68 -11.84 0.31
N PHE A 241 -13.43 -11.98 0.73
CA PHE A 241 -12.27 -11.50 0.00
C PHE A 241 -11.51 -12.63 -0.70
N LYS A 242 -10.97 -12.33 -1.87
CA LYS A 242 -10.06 -13.21 -2.62
C LYS A 242 -8.61 -12.72 -2.56
N TYR A 243 -8.43 -11.45 -2.23
CA TYR A 243 -7.14 -10.78 -2.20
C TYR A 243 -6.95 -10.04 -0.88
N LEU A 244 -5.69 -9.92 -0.46
CA LEU A 244 -5.27 -9.12 0.68
C LEU A 244 -4.11 -8.20 0.25
N ASN A 245 -4.26 -6.89 0.49
CA ASN A 245 -3.20 -5.89 0.32
C ASN A 245 -2.43 -5.74 1.64
N VAL A 246 -1.21 -6.27 1.71
CA VAL A 246 -0.34 -6.17 2.88
C VAL A 246 0.58 -4.97 2.72
N LYS A 247 0.67 -4.12 3.76
CA LYS A 247 1.54 -2.95 3.81
C LYS A 247 2.37 -2.97 5.08
N ILE A 248 3.68 -2.80 4.96
CA ILE A 248 4.63 -2.92 6.07
C ILE A 248 4.23 -2.02 7.25
N LEU A 249 3.82 -0.77 6.99
CA LEU A 249 3.41 0.15 8.05
C LEU A 249 2.12 -0.28 8.76
N LYS A 250 1.17 -0.88 8.05
CA LYS A 250 -0.04 -1.44 8.68
C LYS A 250 0.29 -2.60 9.61
N SER A 251 1.18 -3.47 9.16
CA SER A 251 1.57 -4.67 9.90
C SER A 251 2.52 -4.37 11.07
N GLY A 252 3.12 -3.18 11.11
CA GLY A 252 4.06 -2.77 12.14
C GLY A 252 5.49 -3.27 11.91
N GLY A 253 5.84 -3.68 10.67
CA GLY A 253 7.18 -4.10 10.27
C GLY A 253 7.18 -5.17 9.17
N ILE A 254 8.37 -5.52 8.69
CA ILE A 254 8.60 -6.58 7.70
C ILE A 254 8.34 -7.96 8.32
N PHE A 255 8.87 -8.18 9.53
CA PHE A 255 8.72 -9.45 10.24
C PHE A 255 7.24 -9.82 10.49
N PRO A 256 6.39 -8.94 11.08
CA PRO A 256 4.97 -9.24 11.22
C PRO A 256 4.24 -9.32 9.88
N ALA A 257 4.67 -8.58 8.85
CA ALA A 257 4.09 -8.70 7.51
C ALA A 257 4.35 -10.08 6.90
N LEU A 258 5.55 -10.65 7.08
CA LEU A 258 5.90 -12.01 6.63
C LEU A 258 4.99 -13.07 7.28
N SER A 259 4.73 -12.97 8.60
CA SER A 259 3.81 -13.88 9.30
C SER A 259 2.39 -13.75 8.75
N LEU A 260 1.88 -12.51 8.64
CA LEU A 260 0.56 -12.23 8.10
C LEU A 260 0.38 -12.77 6.67
N ILE A 261 1.39 -12.59 5.80
CA ILE A 261 1.36 -13.09 4.42
C ILE A 261 1.25 -14.61 4.41
N LYS A 262 2.10 -15.28 5.21
CA LYS A 262 2.09 -16.74 5.28
C LYS A 262 0.74 -17.28 5.73
N GLU A 263 0.17 -16.73 6.80
CA GLU A 263 -1.13 -17.14 7.33
C GLU A 263 -2.26 -16.89 6.32
N ALA A 264 -2.23 -15.74 5.61
CA ALA A 264 -3.21 -15.40 4.59
C ALA A 264 -3.12 -16.34 3.36
N GLN A 265 -1.90 -16.69 2.92
CA GLN A 265 -1.69 -17.66 1.84
C GLN A 265 -2.14 -19.07 2.24
N ASP A 266 -1.84 -19.49 3.46
CA ASP A 266 -2.31 -20.77 4.01
C ASP A 266 -3.84 -20.84 4.08
N ALA A 267 -4.50 -19.69 4.26
CA ALA A 267 -5.97 -19.53 4.21
C ALA A 267 -6.54 -19.41 2.78
N GLY A 268 -5.70 -19.40 1.74
CA GLY A 268 -6.10 -19.36 0.33
C GLY A 268 -6.35 -17.95 -0.23
N LEU A 269 -5.87 -16.89 0.43
CA LEU A 269 -5.91 -15.52 -0.09
C LEU A 269 -4.74 -15.27 -1.05
N ASN A 270 -5.00 -14.55 -2.14
CA ASN A 270 -3.95 -14.01 -2.99
C ASN A 270 -3.38 -12.73 -2.38
N ILE A 271 -2.07 -12.59 -2.41
CA ILE A 271 -1.38 -11.47 -1.78
C ILE A 271 -0.97 -10.44 -2.81
N SER A 272 -1.23 -9.17 -2.50
CA SER A 272 -0.57 -8.01 -3.08
C SER A 272 0.16 -7.26 -1.97
N ILE A 273 1.34 -6.75 -2.27
CA ILE A 273 2.09 -5.88 -1.36
C ILE A 273 1.84 -4.44 -1.81
N GLY A 274 1.44 -3.59 -0.88
CA GLY A 274 1.25 -2.17 -1.12
C GLY A 274 2.14 -1.29 -0.27
N SER A 275 2.04 0.02 -0.49
CA SER A 275 2.75 1.05 0.27
C SER A 275 1.80 2.14 0.77
N MET A 276 2.28 2.94 1.74
CA MET A 276 1.57 4.08 2.32
C MET A 276 2.14 5.42 1.86
N MET A 277 2.91 5.46 0.78
CA MET A 277 3.72 6.59 0.36
C MET A 277 4.90 6.81 1.33
N GLU A 278 5.54 5.75 1.79
CA GLU A 278 6.82 5.84 2.49
C GLU A 278 7.89 6.48 1.60
N GLY A 279 9.04 6.83 2.17
CA GLY A 279 10.21 7.21 1.39
C GLY A 279 10.83 6.03 0.64
N GLU A 280 11.91 6.27 -0.09
CA GLU A 280 12.55 5.23 -0.94
C GLU A 280 12.93 3.95 -0.18
N VAL A 281 13.41 4.07 1.05
CA VAL A 281 13.79 2.90 1.86
C VAL A 281 12.57 2.03 2.13
N GLY A 282 11.42 2.64 2.49
CA GLY A 282 10.17 1.92 2.70
C GLY A 282 9.68 1.21 1.44
N ILE A 283 9.79 1.86 0.28
CA ILE A 283 9.40 1.24 -1.00
C ILE A 283 10.37 0.10 -1.37
N ARG A 284 11.69 0.24 -1.15
CA ARG A 284 12.66 -0.85 -1.33
C ARG A 284 12.33 -2.05 -0.45
N ALA A 285 11.95 -1.81 0.80
CA ALA A 285 11.50 -2.86 1.72
C ALA A 285 10.26 -3.59 1.20
N ALA A 286 9.28 -2.85 0.69
CA ALA A 286 8.07 -3.42 0.12
C ALA A 286 8.35 -4.22 -1.18
N ILE A 287 9.24 -3.74 -2.05
CA ILE A 287 9.71 -4.47 -3.24
C ILE A 287 10.40 -5.78 -2.83
N TYR A 288 11.27 -5.73 -1.81
CA TYR A 288 11.93 -6.92 -1.29
C TYR A 288 10.92 -7.94 -0.75
N LEU A 289 9.98 -7.50 0.09
CA LEU A 289 8.92 -8.33 0.64
C LEU A 289 8.08 -8.99 -0.46
N ALA A 290 7.70 -8.22 -1.48
CA ALA A 290 6.94 -8.68 -2.64
C ALA A 290 7.70 -9.77 -3.43
N ALA A 291 8.98 -9.55 -3.71
CA ALA A 291 9.82 -10.50 -4.44
C ALA A 291 10.02 -11.82 -3.70
N GLU A 292 10.08 -11.79 -2.36
CA GLU A 292 10.28 -13.00 -1.55
C GLU A 292 8.96 -13.78 -1.30
N THR A 293 7.81 -13.10 -1.27
CA THR A 293 6.56 -13.74 -0.81
C THR A 293 5.53 -13.97 -1.91
N ALA A 294 5.51 -13.16 -2.95
CA ALA A 294 4.53 -13.22 -4.04
C ALA A 294 5.12 -12.72 -5.39
N PRO A 295 6.23 -13.28 -5.89
CA PRO A 295 7.01 -12.72 -7.02
C PRO A 295 6.21 -12.63 -8.33
N ASP A 296 5.20 -13.44 -8.52
CA ASP A 296 4.38 -13.46 -9.73
C ASP A 296 3.17 -12.54 -9.67
N ALA A 297 2.83 -12.03 -8.49
CA ALA A 297 1.71 -11.13 -8.28
C ALA A 297 2.00 -9.73 -8.86
N ILE A 298 0.92 -8.97 -9.07
CA ILE A 298 1.00 -7.56 -9.41
C ILE A 298 0.74 -6.76 -8.14
N HIS A 299 1.67 -5.92 -7.77
CA HIS A 299 1.71 -5.19 -6.51
C HIS A 299 1.18 -3.76 -6.65
N ASP A 300 1.02 -3.05 -5.52
CA ASP A 300 0.61 -1.65 -5.41
C ASP A 300 1.82 -0.84 -4.88
N LEU A 301 2.90 -0.78 -5.70
CA LEU A 301 4.21 -0.25 -5.33
C LEU A 301 4.63 0.92 -6.23
N ASP A 302 3.68 1.75 -6.61
CA ASP A 302 3.91 2.91 -7.46
C ASP A 302 4.29 4.19 -6.71
N ALA A 303 4.41 4.18 -5.37
CA ALA A 303 4.62 5.39 -4.59
C ALA A 303 5.84 6.20 -5.05
N ALA A 304 6.97 5.56 -5.34
CA ALA A 304 8.17 6.25 -5.81
C ALA A 304 8.02 6.82 -7.24
N TRP A 305 7.03 6.36 -8.03
CA TRP A 305 6.66 6.99 -9.29
C TRP A 305 6.23 8.45 -9.12
N TRP A 306 5.65 8.78 -7.98
CA TRP A 306 5.16 10.12 -7.68
C TRP A 306 6.27 11.06 -7.18
N PHE A 307 7.43 10.53 -6.76
CA PHE A 307 8.51 11.34 -6.20
C PHE A 307 9.14 12.23 -7.28
N LYS A 308 9.45 13.46 -6.90
CA LYS A 308 10.15 14.41 -7.76
C LYS A 308 11.56 13.95 -8.10
N LYS A 309 12.18 13.22 -7.17
CA LYS A 309 13.49 12.56 -7.34
C LYS A 309 13.41 11.18 -6.71
N SER A 310 13.89 10.17 -7.41
CA SER A 310 13.99 8.79 -6.91
C SER A 310 15.06 8.03 -7.66
N GLU A 311 15.71 7.10 -6.96
CA GLU A 311 16.59 6.08 -7.55
C GLU A 311 15.79 4.81 -7.94
N ILE A 312 14.58 4.64 -7.40
CA ILE A 312 13.66 3.59 -7.79
C ILE A 312 13.15 3.87 -9.20
N THR A 313 13.22 2.89 -10.07
CA THR A 313 12.85 3.05 -11.48
C THR A 313 11.67 2.15 -11.86
N TYR A 314 10.95 2.57 -12.89
CA TYR A 314 9.79 1.87 -13.42
C TYR A 314 9.96 1.67 -14.92
N ALA A 315 9.76 0.45 -15.39
CA ALA A 315 9.77 0.10 -16.81
C ALA A 315 8.94 -1.15 -17.08
N GLU A 316 8.19 -1.17 -18.17
CA GLU A 316 7.44 -2.35 -18.65
C GLU A 316 6.52 -2.98 -17.59
N GLY A 317 5.88 -2.15 -16.75
CA GLY A 317 5.01 -2.61 -15.66
C GLY A 317 5.74 -3.20 -14.46
N MET A 318 7.06 -3.03 -14.39
CA MET A 318 7.91 -3.46 -13.28
C MET A 318 8.40 -2.25 -12.47
N VAL A 319 8.63 -2.47 -11.18
CA VAL A 319 9.38 -1.57 -10.28
C VAL A 319 10.69 -2.22 -9.89
N TYR A 320 11.77 -1.43 -9.87
CA TYR A 320 13.14 -1.86 -9.58
C TYR A 320 13.67 -1.09 -8.36
N SER A 321 14.19 -1.81 -7.34
CA SER A 321 14.76 -1.23 -6.12
C SER A 321 16.21 -0.76 -6.29
#